data_6d71084a30f5df3f80b5a7e608bbaf82
#
_entry.id   6d71084a30f5df3f80b5a7e608bbaf82
#
_cell.length_a   1.000
_cell.length_b   1.000
_cell.length_c   1.000
_cell.angle_alpha   90.00
_cell.angle_beta   90.00
_cell.angle_gamma   90.00
#
_symmetry.space_group_name_H-M   'P 1'
#
loop_
_entity.id
_entity.type
_entity.pdbx_description
1 polymer ?
#
loop_
_entity_poly.entity_id
_entity_poly.type
_entity_poly.pdbx_seq_one_letter_code
_entity_poly.pdbx_strand_id
1 'polypeptide(L)'
;ILLIVCLVMGYRYRAASIEGDWTSPTFSEKMLATLKDTANTKNKVSNALPQGQDLITDINTAMSITDNKAHLKVSFVYNRKGLYQAYQSRVTELKGQYGEEFSEVFDSYSLSEKDYYKQFDETVKKELPKSYTYDAKTGRVTTTAFTGDINRWEQTITVDKAGDSDAFKKGDVLDYTPNNEGFTIKAHSEFGDISFTKK
;
A
#
# COMPACT_ATOMS: atom_id res chain seq x y z
N ILE A 1 -28.22 40.45 -9.33
CA ILE A 1 -27.23 40.10 -8.30
C ILE A 1 -27.41 38.64 -7.88
N LEU A 2 -28.61 38.19 -7.47
CA LEU A 2 -28.88 36.82 -7.01
C LEU A 2 -28.47 35.77 -8.07
N LEU A 3 -28.81 36.00 -9.33
CA LEU A 3 -28.47 35.07 -10.44
C LEU A 3 -26.96 34.91 -10.62
N ILE A 4 -26.19 36.00 -10.51
CA ILE A 4 -24.71 35.95 -10.57
C ILE A 4 -24.15 35.16 -9.42
N VAL A 5 -24.67 35.36 -8.20
CA VAL A 5 -24.26 34.59 -7.03
C VAL A 5 -24.54 33.11 -7.23
N CYS A 6 -25.72 32.73 -7.70
CA CYS A 6 -26.05 31.32 -8.00
C CYS A 6 -25.15 30.72 -9.08
N LEU A 7 -24.80 31.47 -10.13
CA LEU A 7 -23.88 30.98 -11.17
C LEU A 7 -22.46 30.79 -10.65
N VAL A 8 -21.95 31.72 -9.85
CA VAL A 8 -20.64 31.60 -9.23
C VAL A 8 -20.60 30.44 -8.25
N MET A 9 -21.62 30.28 -7.43
CA MET A 9 -21.72 29.14 -6.50
C MET A 9 -21.83 27.82 -7.25
N GLY A 10 -22.67 27.72 -8.28
CA GLY A 10 -22.80 26.52 -9.11
C GLY A 10 -21.50 26.16 -9.82
N TYR A 11 -20.78 27.16 -10.34
CA TYR A 11 -19.45 26.95 -10.93
C TYR A 11 -18.43 26.44 -9.91
N ARG A 12 -18.36 27.06 -8.73
CA ARG A 12 -17.46 26.60 -7.65
C ARG A 12 -17.76 25.18 -7.22
N TYR A 13 -19.03 24.84 -7.03
CA TYR A 13 -19.45 23.49 -6.66
C TYR A 13 -19.04 22.46 -7.72
N ARG A 14 -19.21 22.79 -9.01
CA ARG A 14 -18.81 21.92 -10.11
C ARG A 14 -17.29 21.82 -10.25
N ALA A 15 -16.59 22.91 -10.10
CA ALA A 15 -15.11 22.95 -10.15
C ALA A 15 -14.46 22.19 -8.98
N ALA A 16 -15.15 22.06 -7.85
CA ALA A 16 -14.69 21.29 -6.70
C ALA A 16 -14.99 19.78 -6.82
N SER A 17 -15.58 19.32 -7.93
CA SER A 17 -15.86 17.90 -8.14
C SER A 17 -14.57 17.15 -8.45
N ILE A 18 -14.32 16.11 -7.66
CA ILE A 18 -13.20 15.19 -7.83
C ILE A 18 -13.67 13.75 -8.08
N GLU A 19 -14.85 13.59 -8.72
CA GLU A 19 -15.39 12.27 -9.08
C GLU A 19 -14.48 11.53 -10.06
N GLY A 20 -14.34 10.22 -9.87
CA GLY A 20 -13.59 9.33 -10.75
C GLY A 20 -12.57 8.45 -10.03
N ASP A 21 -11.68 7.87 -10.84
CA ASP A 21 -10.60 7.01 -10.37
C ASP A 21 -9.26 7.75 -10.46
N TRP A 22 -8.52 7.71 -9.38
CA TRP A 22 -7.32 8.48 -9.17
C TRP A 22 -6.17 7.60 -8.66
N THR A 23 -4.94 8.02 -8.91
CA THR A 23 -3.73 7.35 -8.40
C THR A 23 -2.78 8.40 -7.82
N SER A 24 -1.96 7.99 -6.86
CA SER A 24 -0.94 8.83 -6.24
C SER A 24 0.42 8.15 -6.27
N PRO A 25 1.20 8.31 -7.34
CA PRO A 25 2.55 7.74 -7.44
C PRO A 25 3.47 8.22 -6.31
N THR A 26 3.45 9.53 -6.02
CA THR A 26 4.31 10.12 -4.98
C THR A 26 3.99 9.60 -3.58
N PHE A 27 2.72 9.36 -3.26
CA PHE A 27 2.33 8.74 -1.99
C PHE A 27 2.73 7.26 -1.95
N SER A 28 2.60 6.55 -3.07
CA SER A 28 3.08 5.17 -3.20
C SER A 28 4.58 5.06 -2.94
N GLU A 29 5.39 5.95 -3.49
CA GLU A 29 6.85 6.00 -3.26
C GLU A 29 7.18 6.29 -1.78
N LYS A 30 6.49 7.25 -1.15
CA LYS A 30 6.67 7.55 0.28
C LYS A 30 6.31 6.36 1.16
N MET A 31 5.20 5.69 0.87
CA MET A 31 4.80 4.47 1.59
C MET A 31 5.82 3.34 1.40
N LEU A 32 6.36 3.17 0.20
CA LEU A 32 7.41 2.18 -0.06
C LEU A 32 8.66 2.46 0.78
N ALA A 33 9.10 3.72 0.83
CA ALA A 33 10.24 4.12 1.65
C ALA A 33 10.00 3.82 3.14
N THR A 34 8.84 4.19 3.67
CA THR A 34 8.47 3.93 5.08
C THR A 34 8.43 2.43 5.38
N LEU A 35 7.87 1.61 4.47
CA LEU A 35 7.83 0.16 4.66
C LEU A 35 9.23 -0.46 4.62
N LYS A 36 10.11 0.02 3.74
CA LYS A 36 11.52 -0.42 3.69
C LYS A 36 12.25 -0.07 4.99
N ASP A 37 12.09 1.14 5.48
CA ASP A 37 12.70 1.57 6.74
C ASP A 37 12.18 0.76 7.94
N THR A 38 10.88 0.49 7.98
CA THR A 38 10.26 -0.34 9.03
C THR A 38 10.75 -1.79 8.96
N ALA A 39 10.85 -2.37 7.76
CA ALA A 39 11.39 -3.71 7.56
C ALA A 39 12.85 -3.81 7.99
N ASN A 40 13.66 -2.78 7.70
CA ASN A 40 15.07 -2.73 8.10
C ASN A 40 15.26 -2.51 9.60
N THR A 41 14.35 -1.80 10.26
CA THR A 41 14.51 -1.43 11.69
C THR A 41 13.92 -2.49 12.64
N LYS A 42 12.83 -3.14 12.26
CA LYS A 42 12.07 -4.04 13.15
C LYS A 42 12.33 -5.53 12.92
N ASN A 43 12.92 -5.93 11.81
CA ASN A 43 13.02 -7.34 11.47
C ASN A 43 14.45 -7.80 11.27
N LYS A 44 14.84 -8.79 12.06
CA LYS A 44 15.96 -9.72 11.77
C LYS A 44 15.81 -10.43 10.40
N VAL A 45 14.66 -10.24 9.71
CA VAL A 45 14.38 -10.75 8.36
C VAL A 45 15.19 -9.99 7.29
N SER A 46 15.57 -8.73 7.52
CA SER A 46 16.44 -7.99 6.59
C SER A 46 17.83 -8.64 6.44
N ASN A 47 18.29 -9.34 7.47
CA ASN A 47 19.55 -10.10 7.39
C ASN A 47 19.41 -11.44 6.64
N ALA A 48 18.18 -11.86 6.34
CA ALA A 48 17.89 -13.07 5.58
C ALA A 48 17.69 -12.83 4.08
N LEU A 49 17.52 -11.56 3.68
CA LEU A 49 17.42 -11.17 2.27
C LEU A 49 18.82 -10.88 1.71
N PRO A 50 19.14 -11.31 0.48
CA PRO A 50 20.35 -10.89 -0.20
C PRO A 50 20.41 -9.37 -0.27
N GLN A 51 21.60 -8.79 -0.12
CA GLN A 51 21.79 -7.35 -0.26
C GLN A 51 21.19 -6.85 -1.58
N GLY A 52 20.33 -5.84 -1.51
CA GLY A 52 19.71 -5.20 -2.68
C GLY A 52 18.38 -5.81 -3.13
N GLN A 53 17.82 -6.78 -2.41
CA GLN A 53 16.48 -7.28 -2.73
C GLN A 53 15.41 -6.65 -1.83
N ASP A 54 14.39 -6.12 -2.47
CA ASP A 54 13.22 -5.57 -1.78
C ASP A 54 12.22 -6.67 -1.45
N LEU A 55 11.74 -6.70 -0.21
CA LEU A 55 10.68 -7.61 0.25
C LEU A 55 9.35 -7.31 -0.48
N ILE A 56 9.13 -6.04 -0.77
CA ILE A 56 7.89 -5.51 -1.34
C ILE A 56 8.23 -4.76 -2.62
N THR A 57 7.43 -5.00 -3.64
CA THR A 57 7.49 -4.31 -4.93
C THR A 57 6.11 -3.80 -5.31
N ASP A 58 6.04 -2.96 -6.34
CA ASP A 58 4.80 -2.53 -6.97
C ASP A 58 3.75 -2.01 -5.98
N ILE A 59 4.12 -0.99 -5.19
CA ILE A 59 3.14 -0.28 -4.36
C ILE A 59 2.29 0.62 -5.25
N ASN A 60 0.99 0.52 -5.08
CA ASN A 60 0.01 1.36 -5.77
C ASN A 60 -1.01 1.91 -4.78
N THR A 61 -1.24 3.21 -4.88
CA THR A 61 -2.26 3.93 -4.13
C THR A 61 -3.32 4.41 -5.09
N ALA A 62 -4.55 3.96 -4.90
CA ALA A 62 -5.69 4.29 -5.76
C ALA A 62 -6.85 4.80 -4.92
N MET A 63 -7.46 5.90 -5.37
CA MET A 63 -8.69 6.44 -4.78
C MET A 63 -9.80 6.40 -5.81
N SER A 64 -10.91 5.78 -5.47
CA SER A 64 -12.16 5.87 -6.24
C SER A 64 -13.13 6.80 -5.52
N ILE A 65 -13.74 7.69 -6.27
CA ILE A 65 -14.70 8.67 -5.77
C ILE A 65 -15.96 8.56 -6.59
N THR A 66 -17.06 8.18 -5.94
CA THR A 66 -18.38 8.02 -6.55
C THR A 66 -19.45 8.48 -5.56
N ASP A 67 -20.41 9.26 -6.02
CA ASP A 67 -21.53 9.76 -5.21
C ASP A 67 -21.08 10.45 -3.91
N ASN A 68 -20.04 11.27 -4.01
CA ASN A 68 -19.40 11.96 -2.88
C ASN A 68 -18.83 11.01 -1.80
N LYS A 69 -18.55 9.75 -2.14
CA LYS A 69 -17.85 8.81 -1.29
C LYS A 69 -16.44 8.56 -1.84
N ALA A 70 -15.44 8.74 -0.99
CA ALA A 70 -14.06 8.46 -1.28
C ALA A 70 -13.65 7.10 -0.69
N HIS A 71 -12.94 6.29 -1.49
CA HIS A 71 -12.36 5.01 -1.07
C HIS A 71 -10.89 4.99 -1.43
N LEU A 72 -10.01 5.19 -0.45
CA LEU A 72 -8.57 5.10 -0.65
C LEU A 72 -8.10 3.66 -0.38
N LYS A 73 -7.52 3.05 -1.41
CA LYS A 73 -6.92 1.70 -1.34
C LYS A 73 -5.43 1.77 -1.55
N VAL A 74 -4.71 0.96 -0.80
CA VAL A 74 -3.28 0.72 -0.97
C VAL A 74 -3.08 -0.74 -1.31
N SER A 75 -2.26 -1.01 -2.31
CA SER A 75 -1.86 -2.37 -2.64
C SER A 75 -0.36 -2.45 -2.88
N PHE A 76 0.23 -3.60 -2.57
CA PHE A 76 1.62 -3.91 -2.84
C PHE A 76 1.78 -5.39 -3.20
N VAL A 77 2.93 -5.74 -3.78
CA VAL A 77 3.23 -7.11 -4.17
C VAL A 77 4.44 -7.60 -3.38
N TYR A 78 4.35 -8.78 -2.77
CA TYR A 78 5.53 -9.44 -2.21
C TYR A 78 6.45 -9.94 -3.31
N ASN A 79 7.75 -9.68 -3.18
CA ASN A 79 8.79 -10.19 -4.06
C ASN A 79 9.07 -11.68 -3.75
N ARG A 80 8.10 -12.56 -4.03
CA ARG A 80 8.19 -14.00 -3.71
C ARG A 80 9.39 -14.67 -4.36
N LYS A 81 9.73 -14.25 -5.59
CA LYS A 81 10.92 -14.78 -6.31
C LYS A 81 12.21 -14.40 -5.60
N GLY A 82 12.37 -13.14 -5.23
CA GLY A 82 13.53 -12.70 -4.46
C GLY A 82 13.64 -13.38 -3.10
N LEU A 83 12.51 -13.54 -2.42
CA LEU A 83 12.45 -14.26 -1.14
C LEU A 83 12.86 -15.73 -1.29
N TYR A 84 12.42 -16.40 -2.35
CA TYR A 84 12.85 -17.79 -2.62
C TYR A 84 14.34 -17.87 -2.94
N GLN A 85 14.87 -16.95 -3.75
CA GLN A 85 16.32 -16.88 -4.01
C GLN A 85 17.14 -16.66 -2.72
N ALA A 86 16.65 -15.79 -1.83
CA ALA A 86 17.26 -15.59 -0.52
C ALA A 86 17.26 -16.86 0.32
N TYR A 87 16.14 -17.56 0.36
CA TYR A 87 16.02 -18.86 1.02
C TYR A 87 17.04 -19.87 0.46
N GLN A 88 17.13 -20.02 -0.86
CA GLN A 88 18.10 -20.92 -1.49
C GLN A 88 19.54 -20.56 -1.17
N SER A 89 19.89 -19.27 -1.21
CA SER A 89 21.23 -18.79 -0.85
C SER A 89 21.56 -19.14 0.59
N ARG A 90 20.59 -18.98 1.51
CA ARG A 90 20.80 -19.32 2.92
C ARG A 90 20.97 -20.83 3.13
N VAL A 91 20.20 -21.67 2.45
CA VAL A 91 20.38 -23.13 2.48
C VAL A 91 21.78 -23.52 1.98
N THR A 92 22.23 -22.92 0.88
CA THR A 92 23.57 -23.16 0.33
C THR A 92 24.69 -22.74 1.29
N GLU A 93 24.54 -21.57 1.90
CA GLU A 93 25.49 -21.06 2.92
C GLU A 93 25.59 -22.02 4.11
N LEU A 94 24.46 -22.48 4.64
CA LEU A 94 24.41 -23.42 5.75
C LEU A 94 25.06 -24.74 5.39
N LYS A 95 24.83 -25.30 4.19
CA LYS A 95 25.52 -26.48 3.71
C LYS A 95 27.04 -26.30 3.70
N GLY A 96 27.51 -25.13 3.22
CA GLY A 96 28.95 -24.83 3.26
C GLY A 96 29.52 -24.70 4.64
N GLN A 97 28.77 -24.20 5.63
CA GLN A 97 29.22 -24.05 7.00
C GLN A 97 29.30 -25.39 7.79
N TYR A 98 28.34 -26.26 7.54
CA TYR A 98 28.23 -27.53 8.33
C TYR A 98 28.84 -28.76 7.64
N GLY A 99 29.29 -28.61 6.39
CA GLY A 99 29.98 -29.67 5.65
C GLY A 99 29.06 -30.73 5.05
N GLU A 100 29.67 -31.70 4.34
CA GLU A 100 28.94 -32.73 3.60
C GLU A 100 28.13 -33.68 4.51
N GLU A 101 28.53 -33.87 5.74
CA GLU A 101 27.84 -34.75 6.71
C GLU A 101 26.38 -34.35 6.95
N PHE A 102 26.07 -33.06 6.84
CA PHE A 102 24.72 -32.51 7.01
C PHE A 102 24.00 -32.22 5.70
N SER A 103 24.61 -32.49 4.56
CA SER A 103 24.03 -32.19 3.24
C SER A 103 22.67 -32.87 3.04
N GLU A 104 22.55 -34.18 3.38
CA GLU A 104 21.29 -34.91 3.25
C GLU A 104 20.17 -34.34 4.14
N VAL A 105 20.52 -33.84 5.32
CA VAL A 105 19.57 -33.18 6.23
C VAL A 105 19.06 -31.90 5.59
N PHE A 106 19.97 -31.06 5.09
CA PHE A 106 19.55 -29.81 4.40
C PHE A 106 18.78 -30.08 3.12
N ASP A 107 19.10 -31.16 2.38
CA ASP A 107 18.33 -31.55 1.19
C ASP A 107 16.90 -31.97 1.54
N SER A 108 16.72 -32.67 2.67
CA SER A 108 15.38 -33.06 3.14
C SER A 108 14.51 -31.86 3.56
N TYR A 109 15.13 -30.76 3.99
CA TYR A 109 14.44 -29.51 4.34
C TYR A 109 14.38 -28.50 3.18
N SER A 110 15.02 -28.78 2.05
CA SER A 110 15.00 -27.91 0.88
C SER A 110 13.63 -27.95 0.21
N LEU A 111 12.98 -26.80 0.17
CA LEU A 111 11.70 -26.67 -0.49
C LEU A 111 11.86 -26.41 -1.99
N SER A 112 11.04 -27.05 -2.80
CA SER A 112 10.86 -26.62 -4.18
C SER A 112 10.26 -25.21 -4.21
N GLU A 113 10.44 -24.46 -5.31
CA GLU A 113 9.85 -23.12 -5.48
C GLU A 113 8.33 -23.15 -5.24
N LYS A 114 7.66 -24.18 -5.75
CA LYS A 114 6.21 -24.38 -5.61
C LYS A 114 5.81 -24.58 -4.14
N ASP A 115 6.56 -25.40 -3.40
CA ASP A 115 6.24 -25.69 -2.00
C ASP A 115 6.57 -24.48 -1.12
N TYR A 116 7.67 -23.78 -1.43
CA TYR A 116 8.01 -22.53 -0.77
C TYR A 116 6.89 -21.48 -0.93
N TYR A 117 6.40 -21.27 -2.16
CA TYR A 117 5.31 -20.33 -2.39
C TYR A 117 4.02 -20.74 -1.67
N LYS A 118 3.71 -22.04 -1.64
CA LYS A 118 2.55 -22.54 -0.91
C LYS A 118 2.65 -22.22 0.58
N GLN A 119 3.78 -22.52 1.22
CA GLN A 119 4.00 -22.22 2.65
C GLN A 119 4.00 -20.71 2.92
N PHE A 120 4.63 -19.94 2.04
CA PHE A 120 4.64 -18.48 2.12
C PHE A 120 3.21 -17.92 2.07
N ASP A 121 2.42 -18.36 1.09
CA ASP A 121 1.04 -17.89 0.90
C ASP A 121 0.14 -18.26 2.09
N GLU A 122 0.31 -19.46 2.66
CA GLU A 122 -0.40 -19.90 3.87
C GLU A 122 -0.03 -19.04 5.08
N THR A 123 1.26 -18.76 5.25
CA THR A 123 1.77 -17.90 6.34
C THR A 123 1.23 -16.47 6.20
N VAL A 124 1.33 -15.88 5.00
CA VAL A 124 0.81 -14.53 4.75
C VAL A 124 -0.68 -14.46 5.06
N LYS A 125 -1.48 -15.41 4.58
CA LYS A 125 -2.93 -15.44 4.86
C LYS A 125 -3.26 -15.54 6.34
N LYS A 126 -2.45 -16.25 7.10
CA LYS A 126 -2.64 -16.44 8.54
C LYS A 126 -2.28 -15.20 9.35
N GLU A 127 -1.20 -14.52 8.96
CA GLU A 127 -0.63 -13.39 9.73
C GLU A 127 -1.21 -12.04 9.32
N LEU A 128 -1.82 -11.92 8.12
CA LEU A 128 -2.42 -10.67 7.69
C LEU A 128 -3.67 -10.32 8.52
N PRO A 129 -3.83 -9.05 8.91
CA PRO A 129 -5.07 -8.57 9.52
C PRO A 129 -6.29 -8.81 8.60
N LYS A 130 -7.47 -8.96 9.20
CA LYS A 130 -8.73 -9.25 8.46
C LYS A 130 -9.13 -8.16 7.46
N SER A 131 -8.65 -6.93 7.64
CA SER A 131 -8.86 -5.80 6.74
C SER A 131 -8.05 -5.88 5.45
N TYR A 132 -7.09 -6.81 5.37
CA TYR A 132 -6.26 -7.04 4.19
C TYR A 132 -6.78 -8.21 3.37
N THR A 133 -6.69 -8.07 2.06
CA THR A 133 -6.92 -9.18 1.11
C THR A 133 -5.61 -9.57 0.47
N TYR A 134 -5.39 -10.88 0.32
CA TYR A 134 -4.19 -11.44 -0.32
C TYR A 134 -4.57 -12.30 -1.52
N ASP A 135 -4.02 -11.96 -2.67
CA ASP A 135 -4.12 -12.76 -3.89
C ASP A 135 -2.85 -13.61 -4.04
N ALA A 136 -2.97 -14.91 -3.77
CA ALA A 136 -1.87 -15.87 -3.88
C ALA A 136 -1.36 -16.09 -5.31
N LYS A 137 -2.13 -15.73 -6.36
CA LYS A 137 -1.65 -15.85 -7.75
C LYS A 137 -0.59 -14.81 -8.06
N THR A 138 -0.81 -13.59 -7.62
CA THR A 138 0.06 -12.44 -7.91
C THR A 138 0.99 -12.07 -6.76
N GLY A 139 0.73 -12.56 -5.54
CA GLY A 139 1.42 -12.12 -4.33
C GLY A 139 0.97 -10.72 -3.86
N ARG A 140 -0.16 -10.21 -4.41
CA ARG A 140 -0.66 -8.87 -4.12
C ARG A 140 -1.46 -8.85 -2.83
N VAL A 141 -1.12 -7.89 -2.00
CA VAL A 141 -1.88 -7.51 -0.80
C VAL A 141 -2.62 -6.22 -1.11
N THR A 142 -3.87 -6.11 -0.68
CA THR A 142 -4.66 -4.89 -0.82
C THR A 142 -5.38 -4.60 0.48
N THR A 143 -5.38 -3.34 0.90
CA THR A 143 -6.14 -2.85 2.05
C THR A 143 -6.82 -1.53 1.73
N THR A 144 -7.91 -1.23 2.43
CA THR A 144 -8.53 0.08 2.40
C THR A 144 -7.88 0.95 3.46
N ALA A 145 -7.23 2.04 3.05
CA ALA A 145 -6.61 2.99 3.97
C ALA A 145 -7.67 3.84 4.68
N PHE A 146 -8.67 4.31 3.93
CA PHE A 146 -9.88 4.89 4.50
C PHE A 146 -11.06 4.89 3.51
N THR A 147 -12.27 5.08 4.06
CA THR A 147 -13.44 5.55 3.34
C THR A 147 -13.91 6.87 3.97
N GLY A 148 -14.50 7.76 3.17
CA GLY A 148 -14.92 9.06 3.68
C GLY A 148 -15.97 9.74 2.82
N ASP A 149 -16.63 10.72 3.43
CA ASP A 149 -17.64 11.58 2.81
C ASP A 149 -17.03 12.87 2.28
N ILE A 150 -17.37 13.26 1.06
CA ILE A 150 -16.87 14.49 0.43
C ILE A 150 -17.87 15.62 0.61
N ASN A 151 -17.41 16.71 1.18
CA ASN A 151 -18.10 18.00 1.18
C ASN A 151 -17.46 18.91 0.10
N ARG A 152 -18.12 19.06 -1.05
CA ARG A 152 -17.62 19.88 -2.17
C ARG A 152 -17.62 21.37 -1.86
N TRP A 153 -18.49 21.84 -0.96
CA TRP A 153 -18.55 23.25 -0.58
C TRP A 153 -17.36 23.67 0.25
N GLU A 154 -16.98 22.83 1.18
CA GLU A 154 -15.84 23.05 2.07
C GLU A 154 -14.54 22.50 1.48
N GLN A 155 -14.63 21.71 0.39
CA GLN A 155 -13.51 20.99 -0.20
C GLN A 155 -12.81 20.10 0.81
N THR A 156 -13.60 19.30 1.52
CA THR A 156 -13.11 18.39 2.57
C THR A 156 -13.54 16.95 2.30
N ILE A 157 -12.76 16.01 2.82
CA ILE A 157 -13.08 14.59 2.94
C ILE A 157 -13.11 14.26 4.42
N THR A 158 -14.27 13.88 4.96
CA THR A 158 -14.37 13.41 6.34
C THR A 158 -14.25 11.89 6.37
N VAL A 159 -13.24 11.38 7.06
CA VAL A 159 -12.98 9.93 7.19
C VAL A 159 -14.07 9.29 8.04
N ASP A 160 -14.88 8.41 7.46
CA ASP A 160 -15.93 7.65 8.15
C ASP A 160 -15.42 6.32 8.69
N LYS A 161 -14.48 5.67 7.97
CA LYS A 161 -13.77 4.47 8.40
C LYS A 161 -12.30 4.59 8.04
N ALA A 162 -11.43 4.29 8.97
CA ALA A 162 -9.99 4.17 8.76
C ALA A 162 -9.60 2.69 8.70
N GLY A 163 -8.56 2.38 7.94
CA GLY A 163 -7.89 1.08 7.94
C GLY A 163 -6.99 0.90 9.18
N ASP A 164 -6.19 -0.15 9.17
CA ASP A 164 -5.31 -0.49 10.31
C ASP A 164 -4.02 0.35 10.37
N SER A 165 -3.88 1.35 9.51
CA SER A 165 -2.72 2.26 9.54
C SER A 165 -3.02 3.48 10.40
N ASP A 166 -2.01 3.96 11.15
CA ASP A 166 -2.11 5.20 11.95
C ASP A 166 -2.16 6.47 11.08
N ALA A 167 -2.05 6.33 9.75
CA ALA A 167 -2.02 7.44 8.81
C ALA A 167 -3.33 8.23 8.74
N PHE A 168 -4.46 7.57 8.96
CA PHE A 168 -5.80 8.16 8.95
C PHE A 168 -6.60 7.65 10.13
N LYS A 169 -7.44 8.52 10.70
CA LYS A 169 -8.32 8.17 11.82
C LYS A 169 -9.75 8.51 11.47
N LYS A 170 -10.68 7.72 12.00
CA LYS A 170 -12.11 8.04 11.88
C LYS A 170 -12.38 9.43 12.46
N GLY A 171 -13.05 10.27 11.68
CA GLY A 171 -13.36 11.65 12.04
C GLY A 171 -12.33 12.67 11.55
N ASP A 172 -11.20 12.25 10.96
CA ASP A 172 -10.25 13.17 10.33
C ASP A 172 -10.96 13.94 9.21
N VAL A 173 -10.70 15.24 9.15
CA VAL A 173 -11.17 16.12 8.08
C VAL A 173 -9.97 16.50 7.24
N LEU A 174 -9.96 16.03 5.99
CA LEU A 174 -8.87 16.21 5.05
C LEU A 174 -9.26 17.27 4.04
N ASP A 175 -8.60 18.42 4.06
CA ASP A 175 -8.80 19.46 3.06
C ASP A 175 -8.26 18.98 1.71
N TYR A 176 -8.99 19.25 0.62
CA TYR A 176 -8.48 18.99 -0.72
C TYR A 176 -8.57 20.23 -1.61
N THR A 177 -7.64 20.32 -2.55
CA THR A 177 -7.61 21.39 -3.55
C THR A 177 -7.59 20.76 -4.93
N PRO A 178 -8.64 20.96 -5.77
CA PRO A 178 -8.64 20.53 -7.16
C PRO A 178 -7.59 21.31 -7.97
N ASN A 179 -7.00 20.65 -8.97
CA ASN A 179 -6.11 21.26 -9.95
C ASN A 179 -6.40 20.72 -11.35
N ASN A 180 -5.67 21.16 -12.37
CA ASN A 180 -5.92 20.77 -13.77
C ASN A 180 -5.68 19.28 -14.06
N GLU A 181 -4.85 18.62 -13.27
CA GLU A 181 -4.45 17.21 -13.47
C GLU A 181 -5.13 16.26 -12.49
N GLY A 182 -5.77 16.82 -11.44
CA GLY A 182 -6.40 16.04 -10.40
C GLY A 182 -6.72 16.87 -9.15
N PHE A 183 -6.22 16.43 -7.99
CA PHE A 183 -6.38 17.17 -6.74
C PHE A 183 -5.28 16.80 -5.74
N THR A 184 -5.12 17.65 -4.74
CA THR A 184 -4.16 17.42 -3.65
C THR A 184 -4.91 17.43 -2.32
N ILE A 185 -4.74 16.38 -1.53
CA ILE A 185 -5.17 16.34 -0.12
C ILE A 185 -4.05 16.94 0.72
N LYS A 186 -4.38 17.93 1.53
CA LYS A 186 -3.49 18.45 2.55
C LYS A 186 -3.53 17.52 3.76
N ALA A 187 -2.48 16.76 3.93
CA ALA A 187 -2.45 15.75 4.98
C ALA A 187 -1.99 16.35 6.30
N HIS A 188 -2.68 15.95 7.37
CA HIS A 188 -2.26 16.17 8.74
C HIS A 188 -1.26 15.12 9.26
N SER A 189 -0.78 14.24 8.35
CA SER A 189 0.11 13.11 8.66
C SER A 189 1.56 13.41 8.31
N GLU A 190 2.47 12.58 8.79
CA GLU A 190 3.91 12.59 8.46
C GLU A 190 4.21 12.49 6.95
N PHE A 191 3.23 12.06 6.14
CA PHE A 191 3.36 11.96 4.68
C PHE A 191 3.24 13.31 3.96
N GLY A 192 2.81 14.39 4.65
CA GLY A 192 2.58 15.70 4.04
C GLY A 192 1.46 15.67 2.99
N ASP A 193 1.53 16.58 2.03
CA ASP A 193 0.53 16.68 0.97
C ASP A 193 0.54 15.45 0.04
N ILE A 194 -0.66 14.95 -0.31
CA ILE A 194 -0.85 13.79 -1.18
C ILE A 194 -1.54 14.25 -2.46
N SER A 195 -0.82 14.22 -3.57
CA SER A 195 -1.37 14.59 -4.88
C SER A 195 -1.90 13.38 -5.62
N PHE A 196 -3.08 13.51 -6.18
CA PHE A 196 -3.75 12.50 -6.99
C PHE A 196 -3.89 12.99 -8.43
N THR A 197 -3.58 12.11 -9.36
CA THR A 197 -3.75 12.32 -10.80
C THR A 197 -4.73 11.30 -11.37
N LYS A 198 -5.39 11.64 -12.48
CA LYS A 198 -6.36 10.74 -13.11
C LYS A 198 -5.67 9.46 -13.58
N LYS A 199 -6.35 8.34 -13.37
CA LYS A 199 -5.89 7.03 -13.80
C LYS A 199 -6.12 6.82 -15.28
#